data_63ffa7c2713f2788064f034c5582c543
#
_entry.id   63ffa7c2713f2788064f034c5582c543
#
_cell.length_a   1.000
_cell.length_b   1.000
_cell.length_c   1.000
_cell.angle_alpha   90.00
_cell.angle_beta   90.00
_cell.angle_gamma   90.00
#
_symmetry.space_group_name_H-M   'P 1'
#
loop_
_entity.id
_entity.type
_entity.pdbx_description
1 polymer ?
#
loop_
_entity_poly.entity_id
_entity_poly.type
_entity_poly.pdbx_seq_one_letter_code
_entity_poly.pdbx_strand_id
1 'polypeptide(L)'
;MLAHSIKIALLLGVSAMPAFAQNADHIAKVKDGQSCAECNLFQAELTYQDAEKIDLSGARLRQSSLALTTFDDVDFSRANLSVSNLFGARFNRSDFRQANLQNAVAVGAYFGASNLNGADLSGANLSGADLSLAKGLTQAQLNTACGDSSTRLPKGKTIPSCV
;
A
#
# COMPACT_ATOMS: atom_id res chain seq x y z
N MET A 1 -63.71 19.93 -10.14
CA MET A 1 -62.35 20.41 -9.78
C MET A 1 -61.44 19.19 -9.64
N LEU A 2 -60.69 18.90 -10.68
CA LEU A 2 -59.77 17.74 -10.70
C LEU A 2 -58.38 18.21 -10.28
N ALA A 3 -57.93 17.77 -9.11
CA ALA A 3 -56.55 18.02 -8.64
C ALA A 3 -55.60 17.02 -9.32
N HIS A 4 -54.75 17.52 -10.20
CA HIS A 4 -53.68 16.73 -10.77
C HIS A 4 -52.47 16.71 -9.80
N SER A 5 -52.26 15.56 -9.16
CA SER A 5 -51.03 15.32 -8.38
C SER A 5 -49.86 15.07 -9.33
N ILE A 6 -49.00 16.04 -9.44
CA ILE A 6 -47.73 15.89 -10.15
C ILE A 6 -46.79 15.06 -9.24
N LYS A 7 -46.56 13.81 -9.63
CA LYS A 7 -45.49 12.98 -9.03
C LYS A 7 -44.15 13.46 -9.60
N ILE A 8 -43.41 14.20 -8.81
CA ILE A 8 -42.01 14.51 -9.12
C ILE A 8 -41.20 13.22 -8.88
N ALA A 9 -40.84 12.54 -9.95
CA ALA A 9 -39.89 11.44 -9.90
C ALA A 9 -38.51 12.05 -9.61
N LEU A 10 -38.03 11.87 -8.39
CA LEU A 10 -36.64 12.20 -8.02
C LEU A 10 -35.75 11.20 -8.75
N LEU A 11 -35.20 11.58 -9.89
CA LEU A 11 -34.11 10.88 -10.55
C LEU A 11 -32.88 11.03 -9.64
N LEU A 12 -32.64 10.02 -8.78
CA LEU A 12 -31.38 9.83 -8.12
C LEU A 12 -30.33 9.55 -9.20
N GLY A 13 -29.67 10.61 -9.66
CA GLY A 13 -28.49 10.50 -10.49
C GLY A 13 -27.45 9.71 -9.72
N VAL A 14 -27.26 8.45 -10.08
CA VAL A 14 -26.07 7.70 -9.71
C VAL A 14 -24.91 8.40 -10.39
N SER A 15 -24.29 9.36 -9.71
CA SER A 15 -23.04 9.93 -10.15
C SER A 15 -22.02 8.79 -10.14
N ALA A 16 -21.58 8.35 -11.32
CA ALA A 16 -20.46 7.46 -11.44
C ALA A 16 -19.27 8.13 -10.73
N MET A 17 -18.90 7.64 -9.55
CA MET A 17 -17.72 8.13 -8.86
C MET A 17 -16.51 7.92 -9.80
N PRO A 18 -15.69 8.94 -10.02
CA PRO A 18 -14.48 8.76 -10.82
C PRO A 18 -13.65 7.64 -10.21
N ALA A 19 -13.03 6.82 -11.06
CA ALA A 19 -12.23 5.66 -10.65
C ALA A 19 -11.10 5.97 -9.64
N PHE A 20 -10.86 7.24 -9.38
CA PHE A 20 -9.85 7.78 -8.45
C PHE A 20 -10.46 8.40 -7.17
N ALA A 21 -11.79 8.38 -6.97
CA ALA A 21 -12.35 8.86 -5.72
C ALA A 21 -12.07 7.87 -4.58
N GLN A 22 -11.82 8.40 -3.39
CA GLN A 22 -11.72 7.59 -2.18
C GLN A 22 -13.01 6.81 -1.94
N ASN A 23 -12.89 5.63 -1.36
CA ASN A 23 -14.04 4.85 -0.90
C ASN A 23 -14.00 4.78 0.63
N ALA A 24 -14.85 5.58 1.28
CA ALA A 24 -14.89 5.69 2.74
C ALA A 24 -15.21 4.36 3.44
N ASP A 25 -16.09 3.54 2.84
CA ASP A 25 -16.46 2.24 3.42
C ASP A 25 -15.30 1.25 3.37
N HIS A 26 -14.53 1.27 2.27
CA HIS A 26 -13.32 0.44 2.15
C HIS A 26 -12.24 0.86 3.15
N ILE A 27 -12.05 2.17 3.33
CA ILE A 27 -11.11 2.71 4.31
C ILE A 27 -11.54 2.32 5.74
N ALA A 28 -12.82 2.45 6.06
CA ALA A 28 -13.38 2.07 7.36
C ALA A 28 -13.14 0.59 7.65
N LYS A 29 -13.39 -0.32 6.69
CA LYS A 29 -13.11 -1.76 6.85
C LYS A 29 -11.66 -2.03 7.27
N VAL A 30 -10.70 -1.40 6.58
CA VAL A 30 -9.28 -1.60 6.91
C VAL A 30 -8.94 -1.04 8.27
N LYS A 31 -9.49 0.13 8.64
CA LYS A 31 -9.32 0.72 9.98
C LYS A 31 -9.90 -0.14 11.09
N ASP A 32 -10.93 -0.91 10.79
CA ASP A 32 -11.54 -1.88 11.71
C ASP A 32 -10.83 -3.25 11.68
N GLY A 33 -9.65 -3.35 11.05
CA GLY A 33 -8.85 -4.58 10.94
C GLY A 33 -9.51 -5.67 10.08
N GLN A 34 -10.36 -5.30 9.13
CA GLN A 34 -11.06 -6.23 8.25
C GLN A 34 -10.35 -6.38 6.89
N SER A 35 -10.40 -7.58 6.34
CA SER A 35 -9.92 -7.85 4.98
C SER A 35 -10.70 -7.06 3.93
N CYS A 36 -9.99 -6.58 2.91
CA CYS A 36 -10.53 -5.75 1.86
C CYS A 36 -9.75 -5.94 0.54
N ALA A 37 -9.74 -7.19 0.00
CA ALA A 37 -9.11 -7.49 -1.28
C ALA A 37 -9.71 -6.63 -2.41
N GLU A 38 -8.84 -6.20 -3.35
CA GLU A 38 -9.19 -5.36 -4.51
C GLU A 38 -9.85 -4.00 -4.16
N CYS A 39 -9.86 -3.63 -2.88
CA CYS A 39 -10.48 -2.41 -2.40
C CYS A 39 -9.85 -1.14 -2.99
N ASN A 40 -10.69 -0.13 -3.18
CA ASN A 40 -10.23 1.20 -3.52
C ASN A 40 -9.85 1.97 -2.25
N LEU A 41 -8.55 2.01 -1.97
CA LEU A 41 -7.93 2.70 -0.85
C LEU A 41 -7.06 3.88 -1.36
N PHE A 42 -7.40 4.42 -2.54
CA PHE A 42 -6.68 5.56 -3.12
C PHE A 42 -6.65 6.74 -2.16
N GLN A 43 -5.46 7.28 -1.90
CA GLN A 43 -5.22 8.36 -0.93
C GLN A 43 -5.77 8.08 0.48
N ALA A 44 -5.91 6.80 0.86
CA ALA A 44 -6.37 6.45 2.21
C ALA A 44 -5.38 6.92 3.27
N GLU A 45 -5.90 7.50 4.34
CA GLU A 45 -5.13 7.84 5.53
C GLU A 45 -5.23 6.70 6.54
N LEU A 46 -4.18 5.87 6.60
CA LEU A 46 -4.07 4.69 7.46
C LEU A 46 -2.91 4.81 8.47
N THR A 47 -2.40 6.02 8.69
CA THR A 47 -1.29 6.28 9.63
C THR A 47 -1.63 5.76 11.02
N TYR A 48 -0.65 5.12 11.68
CA TYR A 48 -0.79 4.50 13.01
C TYR A 48 -1.82 3.36 13.09
N GLN A 49 -2.23 2.78 11.97
CA GLN A 49 -3.13 1.61 12.00
C GLN A 49 -2.35 0.34 12.33
N ASP A 50 -2.97 -0.52 13.14
CA ASP A 50 -2.49 -1.86 13.41
C ASP A 50 -3.48 -2.87 12.82
N ALA A 51 -2.98 -3.79 12.02
CA ALA A 51 -3.77 -4.90 11.49
C ALA A 51 -2.90 -6.15 11.33
N GLU A 52 -3.50 -7.30 11.53
CA GLU A 52 -2.83 -8.60 11.44
C GLU A 52 -3.70 -9.57 10.63
N LYS A 53 -3.05 -10.33 9.73
CA LYS A 53 -3.69 -11.42 8.96
C LYS A 53 -4.88 -10.98 8.11
N ILE A 54 -4.88 -9.74 7.63
CA ILE A 54 -5.92 -9.26 6.69
C ILE A 54 -5.46 -9.41 5.24
N ASP A 55 -6.42 -9.55 4.35
CA ASP A 55 -6.22 -9.62 2.90
C ASP A 55 -6.46 -8.24 2.27
N LEU A 56 -5.40 -7.64 1.74
CA LEU A 56 -5.38 -6.41 0.94
C LEU A 56 -4.84 -6.68 -0.47
N SER A 57 -4.90 -7.95 -0.92
CA SER A 57 -4.42 -8.34 -2.24
C SER A 57 -5.14 -7.55 -3.35
N GLY A 58 -4.40 -7.09 -4.35
CA GLY A 58 -4.92 -6.29 -5.43
C GLY A 58 -5.50 -4.91 -5.04
N ALA A 59 -5.43 -4.52 -3.76
CA ALA A 59 -5.97 -3.23 -3.31
C ALA A 59 -5.27 -2.05 -3.97
N ARG A 60 -6.01 -0.98 -4.24
CA ARG A 60 -5.51 0.28 -4.82
C ARG A 60 -5.15 1.27 -3.72
N LEU A 61 -3.90 1.19 -3.24
CA LEU A 61 -3.31 2.02 -2.18
C LEU A 61 -2.42 3.16 -2.72
N ARG A 62 -2.59 3.51 -4.00
CA ARG A 62 -1.80 4.58 -4.60
C ARG A 62 -1.99 5.90 -3.86
N GLN A 63 -0.88 6.59 -3.55
CA GLN A 63 -0.86 7.87 -2.81
C GLN A 63 -1.44 7.78 -1.39
N SER A 64 -1.60 6.58 -0.83
CA SER A 64 -2.07 6.41 0.55
C SER A 64 -0.94 6.66 1.56
N SER A 65 -1.31 6.97 2.80
CA SER A 65 -0.41 7.03 3.92
C SER A 65 -0.59 5.79 4.81
N LEU A 66 0.46 4.98 4.90
CA LEU A 66 0.62 3.87 5.83
C LEU A 66 1.79 4.15 6.77
N ALA A 67 2.08 5.43 7.06
CA ALA A 67 3.18 5.78 7.91
C ALA A 67 2.96 5.26 9.33
N LEU A 68 4.01 4.68 9.93
CA LEU A 68 4.00 4.19 11.30
C LEU A 68 2.90 3.15 11.60
N THR A 69 2.44 2.43 10.57
CA THR A 69 1.51 1.30 10.72
C THR A 69 2.23 0.04 11.20
N THR A 70 1.49 -0.88 11.82
CA THR A 70 1.93 -2.25 12.06
C THR A 70 1.01 -3.20 11.29
N PHE A 71 1.50 -3.71 10.16
CA PHE A 71 0.77 -4.65 9.30
C PHE A 71 1.53 -5.96 9.21
N ASP A 72 1.30 -6.83 10.21
CA ASP A 72 1.95 -8.13 10.32
C ASP A 72 1.09 -9.23 9.65
N ASP A 73 1.73 -10.13 8.89
CA ASP A 73 1.06 -11.24 8.17
C ASP A 73 -0.04 -10.76 7.18
N VAL A 74 0.06 -9.55 6.62
CA VAL A 74 -0.92 -8.99 5.70
C VAL A 74 -0.59 -9.37 4.26
N ASP A 75 -1.61 -9.73 3.48
CA ASP A 75 -1.46 -9.97 2.04
C ASP A 75 -1.63 -8.68 1.24
N PHE A 76 -0.53 -8.14 0.72
CA PHE A 76 -0.45 -7.03 -0.24
C PHE A 76 -0.12 -7.51 -1.66
N SER A 77 -0.24 -8.80 -1.94
CA SER A 77 0.11 -9.32 -3.27
C SER A 77 -0.67 -8.60 -4.35
N ARG A 78 0.03 -8.19 -5.42
CA ARG A 78 -0.54 -7.41 -6.54
C ARG A 78 -1.18 -6.07 -6.15
N ALA A 79 -1.06 -5.63 -4.90
CA ALA A 79 -1.55 -4.31 -4.49
C ALA A 79 -0.78 -3.19 -5.17
N ASN A 80 -1.46 -2.08 -5.43
CA ASN A 80 -0.83 -0.87 -5.96
C ASN A 80 -0.56 0.13 -4.82
N LEU A 81 0.69 0.14 -4.34
CA LEU A 81 1.21 1.05 -3.32
C LEU A 81 2.09 2.16 -3.95
N SER A 82 1.94 2.44 -5.24
CA SER A 82 2.77 3.45 -5.91
C SER A 82 2.56 4.83 -5.28
N VAL A 83 3.66 5.57 -5.12
CA VAL A 83 3.67 6.92 -4.53
C VAL A 83 3.09 6.95 -3.09
N SER A 84 2.99 5.82 -2.40
CA SER A 84 2.50 5.76 -1.02
C SER A 84 3.58 6.15 -0.01
N ASN A 85 3.14 6.62 1.16
CA ASN A 85 4.00 6.89 2.29
C ASN A 85 3.98 5.69 3.25
N LEU A 86 5.13 4.99 3.35
CA LEU A 86 5.36 3.85 4.22
C LEU A 86 6.40 4.18 5.30
N PHE A 87 6.61 5.46 5.62
CA PHE A 87 7.62 5.91 6.57
C PHE A 87 7.47 5.19 7.92
N GLY A 88 8.52 4.51 8.36
CA GLY A 88 8.57 3.82 9.64
C GLY A 88 7.53 2.70 9.81
N ALA A 89 6.86 2.29 8.75
CA ALA A 89 5.88 1.22 8.79
C ALA A 89 6.54 -0.14 9.06
N ARG A 90 5.82 -1.03 9.72
CA ARG A 90 6.24 -2.40 9.97
C ARG A 90 5.38 -3.38 9.16
N PHE A 91 6.06 -4.22 8.38
CA PHE A 91 5.44 -5.24 7.53
C PHE A 91 6.11 -6.60 7.78
N ASN A 92 5.93 -7.15 8.98
CA ASN A 92 6.57 -8.41 9.32
C ASN A 92 5.77 -9.59 8.74
N ARG A 93 6.45 -10.50 8.01
CA ARG A 93 5.87 -11.67 7.33
C ARG A 93 4.76 -11.36 6.31
N SER A 94 4.65 -10.12 5.83
CA SER A 94 3.64 -9.71 4.86
C SER A 94 4.02 -10.10 3.44
N ASP A 95 3.03 -10.28 2.59
CA ASP A 95 3.20 -10.72 1.21
C ASP A 95 3.08 -9.55 0.23
N PHE A 96 4.20 -9.15 -0.38
CA PHE A 96 4.27 -8.11 -1.41
C PHE A 96 4.56 -8.69 -2.81
N ARG A 97 4.25 -9.95 -3.05
CA ARG A 97 4.50 -10.55 -4.37
C ARG A 97 3.78 -9.76 -5.45
N GLN A 98 4.55 -9.33 -6.46
CA GLN A 98 4.03 -8.55 -7.59
C GLN A 98 3.34 -7.22 -7.18
N ALA A 99 3.55 -6.73 -5.97
CA ALA A 99 3.04 -5.42 -5.55
C ALA A 99 3.77 -4.30 -6.30
N ASN A 100 3.07 -3.23 -6.60
CA ASN A 100 3.65 -2.03 -7.18
C ASN A 100 4.00 -1.04 -6.05
N LEU A 101 5.30 -0.87 -5.80
CA LEU A 101 5.88 0.06 -4.83
C LEU A 101 6.63 1.22 -5.52
N GLN A 102 6.32 1.50 -6.80
CA GLN A 102 6.97 2.57 -7.56
C GLN A 102 6.89 3.92 -6.85
N ASN A 103 8.04 4.56 -6.67
CA ASN A 103 8.14 5.86 -6.01
C ASN A 103 7.54 5.87 -4.58
N ALA A 104 7.41 4.74 -3.92
CA ALA A 104 6.98 4.68 -2.53
C ALA A 104 8.08 5.24 -1.60
N VAL A 105 7.67 5.92 -0.53
CA VAL A 105 8.57 6.43 0.51
C VAL A 105 8.55 5.44 1.67
N ALA A 106 9.52 4.53 1.71
CA ALA A 106 9.63 3.49 2.72
C ALA A 106 10.83 3.72 3.67
N VAL A 107 11.11 4.99 3.96
CA VAL A 107 12.21 5.40 4.85
C VAL A 107 11.98 4.82 6.24
N GLY A 108 12.97 4.08 6.76
CA GLY A 108 12.91 3.44 8.06
C GLY A 108 11.89 2.30 8.18
N ALA A 109 11.28 1.86 7.09
CA ALA A 109 10.32 0.76 7.12
C ALA A 109 10.97 -0.59 7.42
N TYR A 110 10.24 -1.49 8.07
CA TYR A 110 10.68 -2.85 8.40
C TYR A 110 9.93 -3.89 7.57
N PHE A 111 10.67 -4.67 6.77
CA PHE A 111 10.13 -5.74 5.91
C PHE A 111 10.57 -7.13 6.39
N GLY A 112 10.56 -7.36 7.70
CA GLY A 112 11.05 -8.60 8.30
C GLY A 112 10.32 -9.84 7.81
N ALA A 113 11.06 -10.76 7.17
CA ALA A 113 10.56 -12.00 6.58
C ALA A 113 9.43 -11.83 5.54
N SER A 114 9.15 -10.59 5.08
CA SER A 114 8.20 -10.31 4.00
C SER A 114 8.68 -10.84 2.66
N ASN A 115 7.73 -11.17 1.78
CA ASN A 115 8.00 -11.70 0.45
C ASN A 115 7.87 -10.59 -0.60
N LEU A 116 8.98 -10.16 -1.19
CA LEU A 116 9.07 -9.10 -2.21
C LEU A 116 9.30 -9.67 -3.63
N ASN A 117 9.01 -10.96 -3.86
CA ASN A 117 9.21 -11.57 -5.17
C ASN A 117 8.38 -10.87 -6.24
N GLY A 118 9.06 -10.32 -7.26
CA GLY A 118 8.42 -9.62 -8.37
C GLY A 118 7.80 -8.27 -8.01
N ALA A 119 8.00 -7.75 -6.79
CA ALA A 119 7.57 -6.40 -6.44
C ALA A 119 8.33 -5.36 -7.27
N ASP A 120 7.65 -4.33 -7.73
CA ASP A 120 8.26 -3.21 -8.46
C ASP A 120 8.67 -2.11 -7.47
N LEU A 121 9.99 -1.95 -7.29
CA LEU A 121 10.61 -0.98 -6.39
C LEU A 121 11.15 0.26 -7.14
N SER A 122 10.81 0.45 -8.42
CA SER A 122 11.35 1.53 -9.25
C SER A 122 11.14 2.90 -8.60
N GLY A 123 12.22 3.62 -8.34
CA GLY A 123 12.18 4.94 -7.70
C GLY A 123 11.80 4.92 -6.21
N ALA A 124 11.61 3.77 -5.58
CA ALA A 124 11.31 3.69 -4.16
C ALA A 124 12.49 4.18 -3.30
N ASN A 125 12.20 4.95 -2.25
CA ASN A 125 13.19 5.39 -1.26
C ASN A 125 13.15 4.44 -0.05
N LEU A 126 14.22 3.65 0.10
CA LEU A 126 14.41 2.64 1.14
C LEU A 126 15.45 3.08 2.19
N SER A 127 15.76 4.38 2.30
CA SER A 127 16.76 4.89 3.26
C SER A 127 16.41 4.45 4.69
N GLY A 128 17.38 3.84 5.38
CA GLY A 128 17.17 3.33 6.73
C GLY A 128 16.23 2.13 6.87
N ALA A 129 15.65 1.64 5.77
CA ALA A 129 14.76 0.48 5.83
C ALA A 129 15.51 -0.82 6.19
N ASP A 130 14.84 -1.72 6.89
CA ASP A 130 15.36 -3.05 7.19
C ASP A 130 14.68 -4.12 6.31
N LEU A 131 15.43 -4.57 5.31
CA LEU A 131 15.07 -5.67 4.41
C LEU A 131 15.96 -6.90 4.63
N SER A 132 16.75 -6.94 5.71
CA SER A 132 17.77 -7.99 5.93
C SER A 132 17.21 -9.40 5.91
N LEU A 133 15.96 -9.59 6.32
CA LEU A 133 15.23 -10.86 6.34
C LEU A 133 14.19 -10.98 5.20
N ALA A 134 14.10 -9.98 4.33
CA ALA A 134 13.15 -10.00 3.21
C ALA A 134 13.48 -11.14 2.22
N LYS A 135 12.43 -11.75 1.68
CA LYS A 135 12.51 -12.88 0.75
C LYS A 135 12.20 -12.46 -0.68
N GLY A 136 12.75 -13.18 -1.65
CA GLY A 136 12.46 -12.98 -3.07
C GLY A 136 12.99 -11.67 -3.67
N LEU A 137 13.80 -10.91 -2.92
CA LEU A 137 14.38 -9.66 -3.36
C LEU A 137 15.61 -9.90 -4.26
N THR A 138 15.58 -9.35 -5.46
CA THR A 138 16.66 -9.48 -6.45
C THR A 138 17.53 -8.23 -6.49
N GLN A 139 18.76 -8.36 -7.00
CA GLN A 139 19.63 -7.20 -7.23
C GLN A 139 19.05 -6.26 -8.29
N ALA A 140 18.35 -6.80 -9.31
CA ALA A 140 17.70 -5.99 -10.34
C ALA A 140 16.63 -5.05 -9.75
N GLN A 141 15.81 -5.53 -8.82
CA GLN A 141 14.83 -4.68 -8.11
C GLN A 141 15.54 -3.57 -7.31
N LEU A 142 16.60 -3.90 -6.55
CA LEU A 142 17.33 -2.92 -5.75
C LEU A 142 18.05 -1.87 -6.59
N ASN A 143 18.52 -2.22 -7.79
CA ASN A 143 19.18 -1.28 -8.69
C ASN A 143 18.21 -0.18 -9.22
N THR A 144 16.91 -0.37 -9.12
CA THR A 144 15.89 0.62 -9.52
C THR A 144 15.38 1.48 -8.36
N ALA A 145 15.71 1.12 -7.14
CA ALA A 145 15.40 1.84 -5.91
C ALA A 145 16.62 2.62 -5.40
N CYS A 146 16.46 3.36 -4.32
CA CYS A 146 17.59 3.95 -3.60
C CYS A 146 17.50 3.73 -2.09
N GLY A 147 18.64 3.86 -1.42
CA GLY A 147 18.76 3.75 0.03
C GLY A 147 19.92 4.59 0.55
N ASP A 148 20.39 4.29 1.75
CA ASP A 148 21.54 4.93 2.37
C ASP A 148 22.41 3.93 3.16
N SER A 149 23.42 4.42 3.88
CA SER A 149 24.34 3.59 4.67
C SER A 149 23.66 2.88 5.86
N SER A 150 22.47 3.30 6.26
CA SER A 150 21.68 2.67 7.32
C SER A 150 20.67 1.62 6.79
N THR A 151 20.48 1.55 5.46
CA THR A 151 19.64 0.54 4.82
C THR A 151 20.22 -0.86 5.01
N ARG A 152 19.41 -1.77 5.56
CA ARG A 152 19.83 -3.16 5.84
C ARG A 152 19.27 -4.10 4.79
N LEU A 153 20.14 -4.78 4.07
CA LEU A 153 19.78 -5.65 2.94
C LEU A 153 20.10 -7.12 3.23
N PRO A 154 19.49 -8.06 2.52
CA PRO A 154 19.92 -9.46 2.53
C PRO A 154 21.40 -9.60 2.15
N LYS A 155 22.05 -10.63 2.68
CA LYS A 155 23.49 -10.88 2.46
C LYS A 155 23.87 -10.82 0.96
N GLY A 156 24.90 -10.04 0.64
CA GLY A 156 25.44 -9.92 -0.71
C GLY A 156 24.66 -9.00 -1.64
N LYS A 157 23.68 -8.25 -1.14
CA LYS A 157 22.96 -7.23 -1.89
C LYS A 157 23.51 -5.83 -1.64
N THR A 158 23.34 -4.97 -2.63
CA THR A 158 23.68 -3.54 -2.56
C THR A 158 22.52 -2.71 -3.09
N ILE A 159 22.51 -1.42 -2.78
CA ILE A 159 21.51 -0.47 -3.25
C ILE A 159 22.18 0.87 -3.59
N PRO A 160 21.77 1.55 -4.68
CA PRO A 160 22.23 2.90 -4.99
C PRO A 160 21.86 3.90 -3.88
N SER A 161 22.71 4.90 -3.64
CA SER A 161 22.39 5.98 -2.70
C SER A 161 21.26 6.85 -3.24
N CYS A 162 20.33 7.26 -2.38
CA CYS A 162 19.38 8.32 -2.73
C CYS A 162 20.14 9.66 -2.90
N VAL A 163 19.79 10.42 -3.93
CA VAL A 163 20.41 11.71 -4.28
C VAL A 163 19.55 12.85 -3.72
#